data_8c4957b1daf16931228a5fb9131ddd51
#
_entry.id   8c4957b1daf16931228a5fb9131ddd51
#
_cell.length_a   1.000
_cell.length_b   1.000
_cell.length_c   1.000
_cell.angle_alpha   90.00
_cell.angle_beta   90.00
_cell.angle_gamma   90.00
#
_symmetry.space_group_name_H-M   'P 1'
#
loop_
_entity.id
_entity.type
_entity.pdbx_description
1 polymer ?
#
loop_
_entity_poly.entity_id
_entity_poly.type
_entity_poly.pdbx_seq_one_letter_code
_entity_poly.pdbx_strand_id
1 'polypeptide(L)'
;AAITQFGLGSLAYGIVLAAWERGIGCVINGQGIMQSDVVHQHANIPDDQAIMICIAMGYPDESFAANDVRSTRADNSTFVTYTGF
;
A
#
# COMPACT_ATOMS: atom_id res chain seq x y z
N ALA A 1 -8.93 15.79 -3.10
CA ALA A 1 -10.12 15.34 -3.82
C ALA A 1 -10.08 13.83 -4.06
N ALA A 2 -11.25 13.25 -4.28
CA ALA A 2 -11.38 11.78 -4.44
C ALA A 2 -10.57 11.25 -5.64
N ILE A 3 -10.53 12.00 -6.74
CA ILE A 3 -9.78 11.60 -7.93
C ILE A 3 -8.28 11.51 -7.63
N THR A 4 -7.75 12.48 -6.90
CA THR A 4 -6.34 12.46 -6.50
C THR A 4 -6.03 11.27 -5.61
N GLN A 5 -6.90 10.98 -4.66
CA GLN A 5 -6.73 9.83 -3.76
C GLN A 5 -6.79 8.52 -4.50
N PHE A 6 -7.70 8.41 -5.47
CA PHE A 6 -7.79 7.24 -6.34
C PHE A 6 -6.50 7.04 -7.15
N GLY A 7 -5.96 8.11 -7.71
CA GLY A 7 -4.70 8.08 -8.46
C GLY A 7 -3.53 7.66 -7.59
N LEU A 8 -3.46 8.17 -6.35
CA LEU A 8 -2.42 7.77 -5.40
C LEU A 8 -2.51 6.28 -5.05
N GLY A 9 -3.72 5.76 -4.87
CA GLY A 9 -3.91 4.34 -4.62
C GLY A 9 -3.45 3.47 -5.78
N SER A 10 -3.74 3.89 -7.01
CA SER A 10 -3.29 3.20 -8.22
C SER A 10 -1.77 3.22 -8.33
N LEU A 11 -1.15 4.37 -8.07
CA LEU A 11 0.31 4.51 -8.08
C LEU A 11 0.95 3.62 -7.00
N ALA A 12 0.38 3.60 -5.80
CA ALA A 12 0.92 2.80 -4.70
C ALA A 12 0.97 1.32 -5.06
N TYR A 13 -0.08 0.80 -5.66
CA TYR A 13 -0.08 -0.61 -6.08
C TYR A 13 0.91 -0.87 -7.22
N GLY A 14 1.06 0.06 -8.14
CA GLY A 14 2.09 -0.04 -9.18
C GLY A 14 3.49 -0.10 -8.60
N ILE A 15 3.77 0.69 -7.57
CA ILE A 15 5.05 0.64 -6.86
C ILE A 15 5.27 -0.72 -6.21
N VAL A 16 4.24 -1.28 -5.58
CA VAL A 16 4.32 -2.62 -4.95
C VAL A 16 4.68 -3.68 -5.98
N LEU A 17 4.03 -3.67 -7.14
CA LEU A 17 4.31 -4.63 -8.20
C LEU A 17 5.72 -4.47 -8.76
N ALA A 18 6.15 -3.24 -9.01
CA ALA A 18 7.49 -2.97 -9.51
C ALA A 18 8.57 -3.40 -8.51
N ALA A 19 8.35 -3.20 -7.23
CA ALA A 19 9.25 -3.63 -6.19
C ALA A 19 9.34 -5.16 -6.11
N TRP A 20 8.19 -5.83 -6.19
CA TRP A 20 8.13 -7.28 -6.13
C TRP A 20 8.89 -7.94 -7.28
N GLU A 21 8.83 -7.35 -8.47
CA GLU A 21 9.62 -7.82 -9.61
C GLU A 21 11.12 -7.83 -9.30
N ARG A 22 11.56 -6.95 -8.42
CA ARG A 22 12.96 -6.84 -8.00
C ARG A 22 13.28 -7.59 -6.70
N GLY A 23 12.35 -8.41 -6.24
CA GLY A 23 12.51 -9.17 -5.00
C GLY A 23 12.31 -8.36 -3.72
N ILE A 24 11.70 -7.19 -3.82
CA ILE A 24 11.45 -6.31 -2.68
C ILE A 24 9.99 -6.46 -2.27
N GLY A 25 9.75 -6.80 -1.00
CA GLY A 25 8.41 -6.85 -0.45
C GLY A 25 7.96 -5.49 0.05
N CYS A 26 6.66 -5.23 -0.02
CA CYS A 26 6.07 -3.97 0.39
C CYS A 26 4.88 -4.18 1.31
N VAL A 27 4.70 -3.23 2.24
CA VAL A 27 3.49 -3.13 3.05
C VAL A 27 2.96 -1.71 2.94
N ILE A 28 1.75 -1.56 2.41
CA ILE A 28 1.04 -0.27 2.41
C ILE A 28 0.42 -0.11 3.79
N ASN A 29 0.76 0.98 4.48
CA ASN A 29 0.30 1.17 5.85
C ASN A 29 0.03 2.64 6.16
N GLY A 30 -0.71 2.88 7.25
CA GLY A 30 -1.09 4.21 7.70
C GLY A 30 -0.27 4.77 8.85
N GLN A 31 0.82 4.13 9.22
CA GLN A 31 1.61 4.56 10.38
C GLN A 31 2.10 6.00 10.24
N GLY A 32 2.56 6.39 9.06
CA GLY A 32 3.03 7.75 8.82
C GLY A 32 1.93 8.81 8.94
N ILE A 33 0.67 8.43 8.71
CA ILE A 33 -0.46 9.35 8.88
C ILE A 33 -0.69 9.63 10.37
N MET A 34 -0.62 8.61 11.20
CA MET A 34 -0.85 8.72 12.65
C MET A 34 0.21 9.58 13.32
N GLN A 35 1.41 9.60 12.78
CA GLN A 35 2.55 10.35 13.30
C GLN A 35 3.07 11.33 12.25
N SER A 36 2.16 12.00 11.54
CA SER A 36 2.53 12.82 10.39
C SER A 36 3.49 13.95 10.72
N ASP A 37 3.36 14.56 11.91
CA ASP A 37 4.26 15.64 12.32
C ASP A 37 5.71 15.15 12.43
N VAL A 38 5.89 13.96 12.99
CA VAL A 38 7.21 13.34 13.11
C VAL A 38 7.79 13.02 11.74
N VAL A 39 6.96 12.47 10.86
CA VAL A 39 7.39 12.11 9.51
C VAL A 39 7.71 13.35 8.70
N HIS A 40 6.92 14.41 8.78
CA HIS A 40 7.23 15.69 8.11
C HIS A 40 8.61 16.20 8.51
N GLN A 41 8.91 16.18 9.81
CA GLN A 41 10.15 16.67 10.34
C GLN A 41 11.35 15.84 9.87
N HIS A 42 11.26 14.51 10.00
CA HIS A 42 12.40 13.64 9.73
C HIS A 42 12.62 13.36 8.24
N ALA A 43 11.57 13.41 7.44
CA ALA A 43 11.67 13.19 5.99
C ALA A 43 11.77 14.50 5.20
N ASN A 44 11.82 15.65 5.90
CA ASN A 44 11.90 16.98 5.27
C ASN A 44 10.75 17.23 4.29
N ILE A 45 9.55 16.80 4.65
CA ILE A 45 8.35 17.03 3.83
C ILE A 45 7.79 18.41 4.19
N PRO A 46 7.53 19.28 3.20
CA PRO A 46 6.94 20.60 3.47
C PRO A 46 5.58 20.50 4.15
N ASP A 47 5.27 21.48 5.01
CA ASP A 47 4.02 21.49 5.78
C ASP A 47 2.77 21.64 4.91
N ASP A 48 2.92 22.17 3.69
CA ASP A 48 1.81 22.30 2.74
C ASP A 48 1.50 21.02 1.98
N GLN A 49 2.23 19.95 2.25
CA GLN A 49 2.01 18.63 1.66
C GLN A 49 1.46 17.67 2.72
N ALA A 50 0.33 17.04 2.41
CA ALA A 50 -0.28 16.04 3.28
C ALA A 50 0.27 14.65 2.98
N ILE A 51 0.54 13.90 4.03
CA ILE A 51 0.94 12.49 3.90
C ILE A 51 -0.32 11.66 3.77
N MET A 52 -0.50 10.97 2.64
CA MET A 52 -1.68 10.15 2.40
C MET A 52 -1.51 8.72 2.88
N ILE A 53 -0.34 8.14 2.60
CA ILE A 53 -0.07 6.73 2.89
C ILE A 53 1.44 6.52 2.97
N CYS A 54 1.84 5.42 3.57
CA CYS A 54 3.23 4.98 3.62
C CYS A 54 3.37 3.62 2.98
N ILE A 55 4.51 3.38 2.34
CA ILE A 55 4.85 2.08 1.80
C ILE A 55 6.19 1.66 2.42
N ALA A 56 6.14 0.66 3.29
CA ALA A 56 7.36 0.08 3.84
C ALA A 56 7.93 -0.92 2.83
N MET A 57 9.24 -0.85 2.60
CA MET A 57 9.90 -1.71 1.61
C MET A 57 11.11 -2.38 2.23
N GLY A 58 11.34 -3.62 1.83
CA GLY A 58 12.52 -4.37 2.26
C GLY A 58 12.57 -5.74 1.64
N TYR A 59 13.70 -6.40 1.80
CA TYR A 59 13.82 -7.79 1.38
C TYR A 59 13.05 -8.67 2.36
N PRO A 60 12.20 -9.60 1.87
CA PRO A 60 11.38 -10.44 2.75
C PRO A 60 12.22 -11.38 3.61
N ASP A 61 11.84 -11.52 4.87
CA ASP A 61 12.34 -12.60 5.72
C ASP A 61 11.39 -13.78 5.57
N GLU A 62 11.77 -14.75 4.75
CA GLU A 62 10.94 -15.91 4.44
C GLU A 62 10.69 -16.80 5.67
N SER A 63 11.53 -16.68 6.70
CA SER A 63 11.40 -17.49 7.91
C SER A 63 10.42 -16.90 8.93
N PHE A 64 9.94 -15.67 8.70
CA PHE A 64 9.06 -15.00 9.66
C PHE A 64 7.66 -15.61 9.62
N ALA A 65 7.20 -16.10 10.78
CA ALA A 65 5.94 -16.86 10.86
C ALA A 65 4.71 -16.05 10.44
N ALA A 66 4.73 -14.74 10.60
CA ALA A 66 3.62 -13.88 10.18
C ALA A 66 3.33 -13.96 8.68
N ASN A 67 4.32 -14.36 7.88
CA ASN A 67 4.13 -14.53 6.43
C ASN A 67 3.22 -15.71 6.08
N ASP A 68 2.97 -16.61 7.04
CA ASP A 68 2.07 -17.74 6.83
C ASP A 68 0.59 -17.38 7.02
N VAL A 69 0.32 -16.19 7.55
CA VAL A 69 -1.05 -15.71 7.73
C VAL A 69 -1.62 -15.34 6.38
N ARG A 70 -2.77 -15.93 6.04
CA ARG A 70 -3.48 -15.67 4.80
C ARG A 70 -4.84 -15.08 5.09
N SER A 71 -5.12 -13.90 4.52
CA SER A 71 -6.46 -13.32 4.62
C SER A 71 -7.43 -14.09 3.75
N THR A 72 -8.66 -14.25 4.23
CA THR A 72 -9.73 -14.79 3.38
C THR A 72 -10.19 -13.72 2.40
N ARG A 73 -10.66 -14.16 1.24
CA ARG A 73 -11.23 -13.29 0.22
C ARG A 73 -12.65 -13.74 -0.09
N ALA A 74 -13.51 -12.79 -0.42
CA ALA A 74 -14.85 -13.10 -0.87
C ALA A 74 -14.78 -13.83 -2.22
N ASP A 75 -15.67 -14.81 -2.42
CA ASP A 75 -15.80 -15.48 -3.70
C ASP A 75 -16.21 -14.45 -4.75
N ASN A 76 -15.61 -14.52 -5.94
CA ASN A 76 -15.91 -13.59 -7.03
C ASN A 76 -17.40 -13.58 -7.38
N SER A 77 -18.08 -14.72 -7.27
CA SER A 77 -19.52 -14.80 -7.55
C SER A 77 -20.38 -13.90 -6.67
N THR A 78 -19.85 -13.46 -5.53
CA THR A 78 -20.61 -12.61 -4.59
C THR A 78 -20.62 -11.14 -4.98
N PHE A 79 -19.69 -10.70 -5.83
CA PHE A 79 -19.58 -9.27 -6.16
C PHE A 79 -19.22 -8.99 -7.62
N VAL A 80 -18.97 -10.02 -8.43
CA VAL A 80 -18.66 -9.86 -9.85
C VAL A 80 -19.82 -10.37 -10.68
N THR A 81 -20.29 -9.53 -11.60
CA THR A 81 -21.33 -9.89 -12.55
C THR A 81 -20.79 -9.71 -13.96
N TYR A 82 -20.97 -10.72 -14.80
CA TYR A 82 -20.56 -10.70 -16.20
C TYR A 82 -21.77 -10.43 -17.08
N THR A 83 -21.62 -9.51 -18.02
CA THR A 83 -22.69 -9.19 -18.98
C THR A 83 -22.10 -9.18 -20.39
N GLY A 84 -22.95 -9.52 -21.39
CA GLY A 84 -22.55 -9.52 -22.80
C GLY A 84 -21.85 -10.78 -23.28
N PHE A 85 -21.93 -11.83 -22.49
CA PHE A 85 -21.31 -13.12 -22.84
C PHE A 85 -22.36 -14.20 -23.12
#